data_cb54af575fcad34cf9d2d745195cc26b
#
_entry.id   cb54af575fcad34cf9d2d745195cc26b
#
_cell.length_a   1.000
_cell.length_b   1.000
_cell.length_c   1.000
_cell.angle_alpha   90.00
_cell.angle_beta   90.00
_cell.angle_gamma   90.00
#
_symmetry.space_group_name_H-M   'P 1'
#
loop_
_entity.id
_entity.type
_entity.pdbx_description
1 polymer ?
#
loop_
_entity_poly.entity_id
_entity_poly.type
_entity_poly.pdbx_seq_one_letter_code
_entity_poly.pdbx_strand_id
1 'polypeptide(L)'
;YNLRGSRIFFSIQTNGLLIDEQWARFFHDEHFLVGLSLDGDMAANRFRVDANGTNRFYKILSAAQMLTMHEVDFNILTVLTGYAAENIDRIYSFFKRKGFKYLQFIPCLLPFGDKSESELYMTNEQYAYFLIHLFNAYVKDYVRGEYTSIRRFDNWVQMYVGRQPEQCGVCGHCMHQFVVEGNGNVYPCDFYCLDEWLLGNINSDELEAMTNSKKAADFIRESLPVDPKCKACRYYPLCRGGGCKRSRADRDYCEAYKKFFSSCLPLFRVFADEANR
;
A
#
# COMPACT_ATOMS: atom_id res chain seq x y z
N TYR A 1 -17.73 17.96 16.97
CA TYR A 1 -16.97 19.22 17.17
C TYR A 1 -16.16 19.66 15.94
N ASN A 2 -16.76 19.56 14.74
CA ASN A 2 -16.12 20.03 13.51
C ASN A 2 -16.40 21.53 13.27
N LEU A 3 -15.82 22.40 14.11
CA LEU A 3 -16.07 23.84 14.11
C LEU A 3 -15.62 24.56 12.83
N ARG A 4 -14.71 23.96 12.06
CA ARG A 4 -14.18 24.53 10.81
C ARG A 4 -14.85 23.96 9.56
N GLY A 5 -15.83 23.06 9.70
CA GLY A 5 -16.52 22.41 8.58
C GLY A 5 -15.59 21.52 7.71
N SER A 6 -14.51 21.01 8.28
CA SER A 6 -13.58 20.12 7.58
C SER A 6 -14.29 18.85 7.13
N ARG A 7 -14.03 18.38 5.92
CA ARG A 7 -14.52 17.08 5.48
C ARG A 7 -13.70 15.97 6.12
N ILE A 8 -14.37 15.06 6.85
CA ILE A 8 -13.74 13.94 7.53
C ILE A 8 -14.04 12.67 6.73
N PHE A 9 -13.01 11.87 6.47
CA PHE A 9 -13.11 10.57 5.84
C PHE A 9 -12.67 9.51 6.84
N PHE A 10 -13.46 8.45 6.95
CA PHE A 10 -13.17 7.34 7.82
C PHE A 10 -12.63 6.16 7.00
N SER A 11 -11.59 5.51 7.50
CA SER A 11 -11.12 4.25 6.95
C SER A 11 -10.68 3.31 8.05
N ILE A 12 -10.78 2.01 7.79
CA ILE A 12 -10.36 0.96 8.72
C ILE A 12 -9.64 -0.14 7.95
N GLN A 13 -8.55 -0.67 8.54
CA GLN A 13 -7.92 -1.88 8.03
C GLN A 13 -8.25 -3.05 8.97
N THR A 14 -8.69 -4.17 8.40
CA THR A 14 -9.14 -5.31 9.19
C THR A 14 -8.81 -6.64 8.52
N ASN A 15 -8.66 -7.69 9.34
CA ASN A 15 -8.59 -9.07 8.86
C ASN A 15 -9.99 -9.65 8.50
N GLY A 16 -11.07 -8.91 8.72
CA GLY A 16 -12.42 -9.28 8.35
C GLY A 16 -13.10 -10.33 9.24
N LEU A 17 -12.41 -10.87 10.26
CA LEU A 17 -12.93 -12.00 11.04
C LEU A 17 -14.14 -11.68 11.91
N LEU A 18 -14.34 -10.41 12.24
CA LEU A 18 -15.44 -9.93 13.07
C LEU A 18 -16.52 -9.18 12.28
N ILE A 19 -16.35 -9.04 10.96
CA ILE A 19 -17.35 -8.38 10.12
C ILE A 19 -18.60 -9.26 10.05
N ASP A 20 -19.69 -8.72 10.54
CA ASP A 20 -21.05 -9.22 10.45
C ASP A 20 -21.96 -8.19 9.76
N GLU A 21 -23.26 -8.47 9.73
CA GLU A 21 -24.24 -7.58 9.12
C GLU A 21 -24.32 -6.21 9.82
N GLN A 22 -24.16 -6.15 11.15
CA GLN A 22 -24.21 -4.89 11.89
C GLN A 22 -23.01 -4.01 11.56
N TRP A 23 -21.81 -4.61 11.48
CA TRP A 23 -20.62 -3.90 11.05
C TRP A 23 -20.72 -3.44 9.60
N ALA A 24 -21.22 -4.28 8.69
CA ALA A 24 -21.36 -3.91 7.29
C ALA A 24 -22.33 -2.72 7.11
N ARG A 25 -23.46 -2.73 7.79
CA ARG A 25 -24.41 -1.59 7.79
C ARG A 25 -23.76 -0.34 8.35
N PHE A 26 -23.07 -0.43 9.49
CA PHE A 26 -22.39 0.71 10.10
C PHE A 26 -21.35 1.31 9.13
N PHE A 27 -20.53 0.49 8.48
CA PHE A 27 -19.53 0.98 7.51
C PHE A 27 -20.17 1.65 6.30
N HIS A 28 -21.31 1.13 5.83
CA HIS A 28 -22.08 1.76 4.76
C HIS A 28 -22.63 3.11 5.19
N ASP A 29 -23.36 3.15 6.30
CA ASP A 29 -24.07 4.35 6.78
C ASP A 29 -23.12 5.50 7.13
N GLU A 30 -21.94 5.17 7.70
CA GLU A 30 -20.91 6.14 8.07
C GLU A 30 -19.84 6.35 6.97
N HIS A 31 -20.06 5.79 5.77
CA HIS A 31 -19.20 5.95 4.60
C HIS A 31 -17.72 5.58 4.85
N PHE A 32 -17.48 4.48 5.53
CA PHE A 32 -16.12 3.97 5.74
C PHE A 32 -15.52 3.39 4.47
N LEU A 33 -14.22 3.65 4.24
CA LEU A 33 -13.40 2.84 3.34
C LEU A 33 -12.77 1.69 4.12
N VAL A 34 -13.11 0.45 3.76
CA VAL A 34 -12.61 -0.74 4.45
C VAL A 34 -11.44 -1.36 3.68
N GLY A 35 -10.26 -1.44 4.29
CA GLY A 35 -9.12 -2.20 3.80
C GLY A 35 -9.20 -3.64 4.32
N LEU A 36 -9.67 -4.58 3.49
CA LEU A 36 -9.78 -5.99 3.87
C LEU A 36 -8.49 -6.75 3.56
N SER A 37 -7.91 -7.35 4.59
CA SER A 37 -6.67 -8.13 4.46
C SER A 37 -6.93 -9.50 3.83
N LEU A 38 -6.44 -9.72 2.59
CA LEU A 38 -6.53 -10.99 1.87
C LEU A 38 -5.34 -11.13 0.91
N ASP A 39 -4.52 -12.17 1.06
CA ASP A 39 -3.27 -12.30 0.31
C ASP A 39 -3.40 -13.03 -1.03
N GLY A 40 -4.61 -13.41 -1.42
CA GLY A 40 -4.88 -14.11 -2.66
C GLY A 40 -5.80 -15.30 -2.46
N ASP A 41 -5.56 -16.40 -3.19
CA ASP A 41 -6.25 -17.67 -2.97
C ASP A 41 -5.82 -18.33 -1.65
N MET A 42 -6.41 -19.50 -1.35
CA MET A 42 -6.14 -20.20 -0.08
C MET A 42 -4.64 -20.46 0.15
N ALA A 43 -3.89 -20.78 -0.90
CA ALA A 43 -2.46 -21.07 -0.78
C ALA A 43 -1.63 -19.81 -0.51
N ALA A 44 -1.95 -18.69 -1.16
CA ALA A 44 -1.32 -17.39 -0.87
C ALA A 44 -1.69 -16.88 0.53
N ASN A 45 -2.91 -17.17 0.99
CA ASN A 45 -3.44 -16.73 2.29
C ASN A 45 -2.98 -17.62 3.47
N ARG A 46 -2.01 -18.53 3.27
CA ARG A 46 -1.61 -19.54 4.27
C ARG A 46 -1.09 -18.98 5.60
N PHE A 47 -0.55 -17.78 5.60
CA PHE A 47 -0.04 -17.12 6.80
C PHE A 47 -1.12 -16.37 7.60
N ARG A 48 -2.33 -16.21 7.06
CA ARG A 48 -3.46 -15.61 7.78
C ARG A 48 -4.22 -16.67 8.57
N VAL A 49 -3.71 -16.93 9.74
CA VAL A 49 -4.24 -17.91 10.68
C VAL A 49 -4.79 -17.23 11.94
N ASP A 50 -5.67 -17.90 12.65
CA ASP A 50 -6.10 -17.48 13.99
C ASP A 50 -5.09 -17.91 15.07
N ALA A 51 -5.41 -17.64 16.33
CA ALA A 51 -4.58 -18.00 17.47
C ALA A 51 -4.30 -19.52 17.60
N ASN A 52 -5.12 -20.36 16.95
CA ASN A 52 -4.98 -21.80 16.94
C ASN A 52 -4.25 -22.32 15.68
N GLY A 53 -3.72 -21.43 14.83
CA GLY A 53 -3.08 -21.78 13.58
C GLY A 53 -4.02 -22.18 12.45
N THR A 54 -5.34 -21.97 12.62
CA THR A 54 -6.34 -22.34 11.59
C THR A 54 -6.45 -21.23 10.54
N ASN A 55 -6.30 -21.61 9.27
CA ASN A 55 -6.49 -20.68 8.15
C ASN A 55 -7.95 -20.21 8.07
N ARG A 56 -8.17 -18.91 8.02
CA ARG A 56 -9.49 -18.27 8.01
C ARG A 56 -9.93 -17.75 6.64
N PHE A 57 -9.35 -18.25 5.58
CA PHE A 57 -9.59 -17.82 4.20
C PHE A 57 -11.09 -17.70 3.85
N TYR A 58 -11.89 -18.73 4.12
CA TYR A 58 -13.33 -18.69 3.80
C TYR A 58 -14.10 -17.67 4.62
N LYS A 59 -13.69 -17.44 5.88
CA LYS A 59 -14.32 -16.40 6.72
C LYS A 59 -14.01 -15.00 6.19
N ILE A 60 -12.80 -14.78 5.70
CA ILE A 60 -12.41 -13.51 5.05
C ILE A 60 -13.23 -13.31 3.76
N LEU A 61 -13.42 -14.37 2.95
CA LEU A 61 -14.27 -14.27 1.76
C LEU A 61 -15.74 -13.99 2.10
N SER A 62 -16.27 -14.57 3.18
CA SER A 62 -17.61 -14.24 3.66
C SER A 62 -17.72 -12.78 4.09
N ALA A 63 -16.68 -12.23 4.73
CA ALA A 63 -16.63 -10.81 5.06
C ALA A 63 -16.65 -9.93 3.81
N ALA A 64 -15.87 -10.28 2.77
CA ALA A 64 -15.90 -9.57 1.49
C ALA A 64 -17.28 -9.61 0.83
N GLN A 65 -17.96 -10.75 0.87
CA GLN A 65 -19.34 -10.87 0.36
C GLN A 65 -20.31 -10.00 1.15
N MET A 66 -20.19 -9.96 2.50
CA MET A 66 -21.00 -9.12 3.36
C MET A 66 -20.81 -7.63 3.02
N LEU A 67 -19.56 -7.18 2.88
CA LEU A 67 -19.26 -5.79 2.46
C LEU A 67 -19.86 -5.48 1.09
N THR A 68 -19.76 -6.41 0.12
CA THR A 68 -20.36 -6.22 -1.21
C THR A 68 -21.88 -6.14 -1.16
N MET A 69 -22.54 -7.02 -0.38
CA MET A 69 -24.02 -7.04 -0.25
C MET A 69 -24.58 -5.76 0.38
N HIS A 70 -23.80 -5.12 1.25
CA HIS A 70 -24.17 -3.86 1.90
C HIS A 70 -23.58 -2.63 1.21
N GLU A 71 -23.04 -2.76 -0.02
CA GLU A 71 -22.51 -1.65 -0.82
C GLU A 71 -21.45 -0.81 -0.08
N VAL A 72 -20.65 -1.46 0.78
CA VAL A 72 -19.53 -0.82 1.48
C VAL A 72 -18.36 -0.64 0.53
N ASP A 73 -17.78 0.55 0.51
CA ASP A 73 -16.52 0.78 -0.21
C ASP A 73 -15.37 0.03 0.45
N PHE A 74 -14.73 -0.90 -0.27
CA PHE A 74 -13.58 -1.62 0.24
C PHE A 74 -12.52 -1.91 -0.82
N ASN A 75 -11.29 -2.05 -0.35
CA ASN A 75 -10.16 -2.53 -1.14
C ASN A 75 -9.54 -3.78 -0.51
N ILE A 76 -8.84 -4.57 -1.33
CA ILE A 76 -8.09 -5.72 -0.87
C ILE A 76 -6.65 -5.30 -0.58
N LEU A 77 -6.20 -5.57 0.66
CA LEU A 77 -4.84 -5.35 1.11
C LEU A 77 -4.10 -6.69 1.13
N THR A 78 -3.13 -6.84 0.24
CA THR A 78 -2.34 -8.06 0.06
C THR A 78 -0.92 -7.84 0.55
N VAL A 79 -0.45 -8.63 1.50
CA VAL A 79 0.98 -8.68 1.82
C VAL A 79 1.70 -9.47 0.74
N LEU A 80 2.60 -8.79 0.05
CA LEU A 80 3.35 -9.37 -1.06
C LEU A 80 4.61 -10.06 -0.54
N THR A 81 4.55 -11.40 -0.50
CA THR A 81 5.66 -12.29 -0.17
C THR A 81 6.37 -12.80 -1.43
N GLY A 82 7.52 -13.47 -1.29
CA GLY A 82 8.18 -14.13 -2.41
C GLY A 82 7.26 -15.10 -3.14
N TYR A 83 6.52 -15.93 -2.39
CA TYR A 83 5.52 -16.83 -2.97
C TYR A 83 4.42 -16.09 -3.73
N ALA A 84 3.86 -15.02 -3.17
CA ALA A 84 2.82 -14.24 -3.82
C ALA A 84 3.33 -13.58 -5.12
N ALA A 85 4.57 -13.11 -5.11
CA ALA A 85 5.22 -12.52 -6.28
C ALA A 85 5.36 -13.50 -7.45
N GLU A 86 5.80 -14.72 -7.18
CA GLU A 86 5.94 -15.78 -8.20
C GLU A 86 4.60 -16.32 -8.72
N ASN A 87 3.54 -16.19 -7.94
CA ASN A 87 2.21 -16.70 -8.28
C ASN A 87 1.20 -15.59 -8.64
N ILE A 88 1.70 -14.41 -9.01
CA ILE A 88 0.85 -13.22 -9.20
C ILE A 88 -0.23 -13.40 -10.26
N ASP A 89 0.04 -14.08 -11.35
CA ASP A 89 -0.94 -14.30 -12.42
C ASP A 89 -2.16 -15.09 -11.92
N ARG A 90 -1.92 -16.09 -11.06
CA ARG A 90 -2.96 -16.89 -10.42
C ARG A 90 -3.73 -16.08 -9.38
N ILE A 91 -3.03 -15.32 -8.55
CA ILE A 91 -3.62 -14.47 -7.51
C ILE A 91 -4.48 -13.37 -8.15
N TYR A 92 -3.99 -12.69 -9.17
CA TYR A 92 -4.73 -11.66 -9.87
C TYR A 92 -5.98 -12.22 -10.56
N SER A 93 -5.85 -13.38 -11.24
CA SER A 93 -7.00 -14.09 -11.82
C SER A 93 -8.03 -14.48 -10.77
N PHE A 94 -7.60 -14.87 -9.57
CA PHE A 94 -8.50 -15.16 -8.44
C PHE A 94 -9.26 -13.89 -8.01
N PHE A 95 -8.59 -12.77 -7.82
CA PHE A 95 -9.23 -11.50 -7.44
C PHE A 95 -10.26 -11.05 -8.49
N LYS A 96 -9.93 -11.15 -9.78
CA LYS A 96 -10.87 -10.84 -10.87
C LYS A 96 -12.12 -11.72 -10.83
N ARG A 97 -11.97 -13.06 -10.68
CA ARG A 97 -13.11 -13.96 -10.56
C ARG A 97 -14.00 -13.68 -9.35
N LYS A 98 -13.43 -13.07 -8.28
CA LYS A 98 -14.19 -12.63 -7.09
C LYS A 98 -14.80 -11.23 -7.24
N GLY A 99 -14.54 -10.55 -8.34
CA GLY A 99 -15.06 -9.21 -8.61
C GLY A 99 -14.35 -8.09 -7.82
N PHE A 100 -13.18 -8.37 -7.24
CA PHE A 100 -12.40 -7.36 -6.51
C PHE A 100 -11.73 -6.41 -7.47
N LYS A 101 -12.08 -5.13 -7.41
CA LYS A 101 -11.64 -4.11 -8.35
C LYS A 101 -10.59 -3.14 -7.79
N TYR A 102 -10.39 -3.11 -6.49
CA TYR A 102 -9.46 -2.19 -5.82
C TYR A 102 -8.44 -2.99 -5.04
N LEU A 103 -7.20 -3.01 -5.53
CA LEU A 103 -6.14 -3.87 -5.02
C LEU A 103 -4.93 -3.05 -4.57
N GLN A 104 -4.39 -3.37 -3.40
CA GLN A 104 -3.15 -2.81 -2.91
C GLN A 104 -2.20 -3.93 -2.50
N PHE A 105 -1.07 -4.04 -3.18
CA PHE A 105 0.00 -4.99 -2.87
C PHE A 105 1.07 -4.28 -2.04
N ILE A 106 1.33 -4.79 -0.85
CA ILE A 106 2.24 -4.20 0.13
C ILE A 106 3.40 -5.18 0.33
N PRO A 107 4.64 -4.85 -0.13
CA PRO A 107 5.80 -5.71 0.11
C PRO A 107 5.94 -6.07 1.59
N CYS A 108 6.17 -7.35 1.89
CA CYS A 108 6.49 -7.79 3.24
C CYS A 108 7.84 -7.19 3.64
N LEU A 109 7.86 -6.40 4.71
CA LEU A 109 9.06 -5.71 5.21
C LEU A 109 9.68 -6.49 6.35
N LEU A 110 11.02 -6.52 6.40
CA LEU A 110 11.74 -7.04 7.56
C LEU A 110 11.53 -6.15 8.79
N PRO A 111 11.58 -6.70 10.01
CA PRO A 111 11.75 -5.89 11.21
C PRO A 111 12.99 -4.98 11.09
N PHE A 112 13.00 -3.87 11.81
CA PHE A 112 14.18 -2.98 11.81
C PHE A 112 15.42 -3.73 12.30
N GLY A 113 16.51 -3.63 11.52
CA GLY A 113 17.78 -4.28 11.84
C GLY A 113 17.85 -5.79 11.58
N ASP A 114 16.75 -6.41 11.21
CA ASP A 114 16.73 -7.82 10.79
C ASP A 114 17.32 -7.97 9.39
N LYS A 115 18.16 -8.97 9.20
CA LYS A 115 18.77 -9.34 7.91
C LYS A 115 18.49 -10.81 7.58
N SER A 116 17.54 -11.43 8.25
CA SER A 116 17.19 -12.83 8.06
C SER A 116 16.71 -13.09 6.63
N GLU A 117 17.06 -14.24 6.10
CA GLU A 117 16.48 -14.76 4.87
C GLU A 117 15.24 -15.58 5.22
N SER A 118 14.13 -15.28 4.54
CA SER A 118 12.87 -15.99 4.70
C SER A 118 12.09 -15.95 3.39
N GLU A 119 11.27 -16.97 3.14
CA GLU A 119 10.34 -17.01 2.00
C GLU A 119 9.30 -15.88 2.01
N LEU A 120 9.16 -15.18 3.14
CA LEU A 120 8.29 -14.01 3.25
C LEU A 120 8.83 -12.81 2.46
N TYR A 121 10.14 -12.73 2.28
CA TYR A 121 10.77 -11.58 1.64
C TYR A 121 11.14 -11.88 0.19
N MET A 122 10.89 -10.92 -0.69
CA MET A 122 11.18 -11.07 -2.11
C MET A 122 12.65 -10.82 -2.43
N THR A 123 13.15 -11.54 -3.41
CA THR A 123 14.36 -11.15 -4.15
C THR A 123 14.05 -10.04 -5.17
N ASN A 124 15.09 -9.42 -5.75
CA ASN A 124 14.91 -8.47 -6.86
C ASN A 124 14.26 -9.13 -8.09
N GLU A 125 14.59 -10.39 -8.36
CA GLU A 125 14.01 -11.17 -9.47
C GLU A 125 12.52 -11.41 -9.28
N GLN A 126 12.11 -11.86 -8.10
CA GLN A 126 10.71 -12.08 -7.75
C GLN A 126 9.89 -10.79 -7.83
N TYR A 127 10.46 -9.68 -7.30
CA TYR A 127 9.76 -8.40 -7.34
C TYR A 127 9.67 -7.84 -8.76
N ALA A 128 10.70 -7.99 -9.59
CA ALA A 128 10.66 -7.61 -11.00
C ALA A 128 9.61 -8.44 -11.76
N TYR A 129 9.57 -9.75 -11.54
CA TYR A 129 8.56 -10.65 -12.11
C TYR A 129 7.16 -10.17 -11.76
N PHE A 130 6.89 -9.97 -10.46
CA PHE A 130 5.60 -9.45 -9.98
C PHE A 130 5.20 -8.15 -10.70
N LEU A 131 6.09 -7.15 -10.70
CA LEU A 131 5.78 -5.85 -11.28
C LEU A 131 5.48 -5.95 -12.78
N ILE A 132 6.28 -6.71 -13.53
CA ILE A 132 6.14 -6.84 -14.99
C ILE A 132 4.87 -7.60 -15.34
N HIS A 133 4.63 -8.77 -14.73
CA HIS A 133 3.48 -9.61 -15.03
C HIS A 133 2.16 -8.92 -14.67
N LEU A 134 2.09 -8.37 -13.46
CA LEU A 134 0.88 -7.70 -13.01
C LEU A 134 0.60 -6.42 -13.82
N PHE A 135 1.63 -5.64 -14.19
CA PHE A 135 1.44 -4.44 -14.99
C PHE A 135 0.98 -4.76 -16.43
N ASN A 136 1.50 -5.81 -17.04
CA ASN A 136 1.03 -6.28 -18.34
C ASN A 136 -0.45 -6.70 -18.28
N ALA A 137 -0.86 -7.41 -17.22
CA ALA A 137 -2.27 -7.78 -17.01
C ALA A 137 -3.14 -6.54 -16.79
N TYR A 138 -2.69 -5.58 -15.97
CA TYR A 138 -3.36 -4.32 -15.70
C TYR A 138 -3.60 -3.50 -16.98
N VAL A 139 -2.57 -3.34 -17.83
CA VAL A 139 -2.70 -2.63 -19.13
C VAL A 139 -3.64 -3.38 -20.07
N LYS A 140 -3.54 -4.71 -20.14
CA LYS A 140 -4.44 -5.54 -20.98
C LYS A 140 -5.90 -5.39 -20.56
N ASP A 141 -6.19 -5.40 -19.28
CA ASP A 141 -7.54 -5.23 -18.75
C ASP A 141 -8.05 -3.81 -19.03
N TYR A 142 -7.22 -2.80 -18.83
CA TYR A 142 -7.55 -1.41 -19.13
C TYR A 142 -7.95 -1.22 -20.61
N VAL A 143 -7.17 -1.75 -21.55
CA VAL A 143 -7.46 -1.65 -23.00
C VAL A 143 -8.77 -2.37 -23.35
N ARG A 144 -9.18 -3.37 -22.58
CA ARG A 144 -10.46 -4.09 -22.76
C ARG A 144 -11.64 -3.42 -22.09
N GLY A 145 -11.44 -2.33 -21.37
CA GLY A 145 -12.47 -1.71 -20.54
C GLY A 145 -12.80 -2.49 -19.25
N GLU A 146 -11.97 -3.46 -18.87
CA GLU A 146 -12.10 -4.26 -17.64
C GLU A 146 -11.25 -3.65 -16.53
N TYR A 147 -11.53 -2.41 -16.13
CA TYR A 147 -10.70 -1.69 -15.18
C TYR A 147 -10.64 -2.37 -13.80
N THR A 148 -9.41 -2.58 -13.33
CA THR A 148 -9.07 -2.96 -11.95
C THR A 148 -8.04 -1.96 -11.43
N SER A 149 -8.35 -1.26 -10.37
CA SER A 149 -7.41 -0.34 -9.70
C SER A 149 -6.32 -1.14 -9.00
N ILE A 150 -5.07 -0.88 -9.33
CA ILE A 150 -3.91 -1.38 -8.61
C ILE A 150 -3.14 -0.16 -8.11
N ARG A 151 -3.33 0.19 -6.84
CA ARG A 151 -2.96 1.47 -6.26
C ARG A 151 -1.56 1.97 -6.64
N ARG A 152 -0.55 1.09 -6.65
CA ARG A 152 0.81 1.47 -7.06
C ARG A 152 0.90 1.85 -8.53
N PHE A 153 0.23 1.11 -9.40
CA PHE A 153 0.26 1.38 -10.85
C PHE A 153 -0.54 2.62 -11.19
N ASP A 154 -1.70 2.82 -10.55
CA ASP A 154 -2.47 4.05 -10.71
C ASP A 154 -1.63 5.29 -10.35
N ASN A 155 -0.87 5.22 -9.24
CA ASN A 155 0.03 6.29 -8.84
C ASN A 155 1.17 6.52 -9.86
N TRP A 156 1.80 5.46 -10.37
CA TRP A 156 2.83 5.61 -11.40
C TRP A 156 2.27 6.14 -12.72
N VAL A 157 1.06 5.75 -13.11
CA VAL A 157 0.35 6.32 -14.27
C VAL A 157 0.09 7.82 -14.04
N GLN A 158 -0.41 8.22 -12.88
CA GLN A 158 -0.59 9.63 -12.55
C GLN A 158 0.73 10.42 -12.65
N MET A 159 1.81 9.88 -12.09
CA MET A 159 3.14 10.49 -12.19
C MET A 159 3.64 10.57 -13.63
N TYR A 160 3.39 9.56 -14.47
CA TYR A 160 3.77 9.54 -15.86
C TYR A 160 3.08 10.63 -16.69
N VAL A 161 1.80 10.92 -16.39
CA VAL A 161 1.04 12.00 -17.02
C VAL A 161 1.20 13.36 -16.33
N GLY A 162 2.20 13.50 -15.46
CA GLY A 162 2.57 14.77 -14.81
C GLY A 162 1.71 15.16 -13.61
N ARG A 163 0.87 14.26 -13.09
CA ARG A 163 0.07 14.51 -11.88
C ARG A 163 0.80 14.07 -10.62
N GLN A 164 0.38 14.59 -9.47
CA GLN A 164 0.95 14.18 -8.17
C GLN A 164 0.38 12.84 -7.73
N PRO A 165 1.22 11.94 -7.19
CA PRO A 165 0.74 10.70 -6.60
C PRO A 165 0.05 10.96 -5.26
N GLU A 166 -0.96 10.14 -4.93
CA GLU A 166 -1.63 10.16 -3.64
C GLU A 166 -0.93 9.28 -2.59
N GLN A 167 -0.25 8.23 -3.03
CA GLN A 167 0.40 7.26 -2.14
C GLN A 167 1.78 7.75 -1.70
N CYS A 168 1.97 8.05 -0.39
CA CYS A 168 3.28 8.50 0.13
C CYS A 168 4.42 7.52 -0.18
N GLY A 169 4.12 6.22 -0.29
CA GLY A 169 5.09 5.18 -0.63
C GLY A 169 5.77 5.32 -2.00
N VAL A 170 5.30 6.23 -2.88
CA VAL A 170 5.92 6.51 -4.18
C VAL A 170 6.41 7.96 -4.32
N CYS A 171 6.18 8.81 -3.29
CA CYS A 171 6.58 10.23 -3.34
C CYS A 171 8.09 10.44 -3.31
N GLY A 172 8.87 9.50 -2.78
CA GLY A 172 10.32 9.62 -2.61
C GLY A 172 10.75 10.44 -1.39
N HIS A 173 9.81 10.94 -0.62
CA HIS A 173 10.01 11.61 0.66
C HIS A 173 8.87 11.30 1.62
N CYS A 174 9.10 11.49 2.91
CA CYS A 174 8.07 11.33 3.93
C CYS A 174 7.26 12.62 4.15
N MET A 175 6.08 12.44 4.70
CA MET A 175 5.22 13.48 5.26
C MET A 175 4.70 13.01 6.62
N HIS A 176 4.16 13.89 7.43
CA HIS A 176 3.56 13.49 8.70
C HIS A 176 2.19 12.85 8.46
N GLN A 177 1.97 11.69 9.08
CA GLN A 177 0.67 10.98 9.05
C GLN A 177 -0.01 10.96 10.42
N PHE A 178 0.66 11.37 11.50
CA PHE A 178 0.16 11.36 12.88
C PHE A 178 -0.50 10.06 13.28
N VAL A 179 0.31 9.11 13.64
CA VAL A 179 -0.17 7.84 14.21
C VAL A 179 -0.30 8.01 15.71
N VAL A 180 -1.49 7.70 16.23
CA VAL A 180 -1.77 7.76 17.67
C VAL A 180 -1.95 6.35 18.18
N GLU A 181 -1.12 5.94 19.13
CA GLU A 181 -1.26 4.65 19.81
C GLU A 181 -2.27 4.70 20.95
N GLY A 182 -2.68 3.53 21.46
CA GLY A 182 -3.71 3.40 22.50
C GLY A 182 -3.38 4.10 23.83
N ASN A 183 -2.12 4.41 24.10
CA ASN A 183 -1.65 5.19 25.25
C ASN A 183 -1.66 6.72 24.99
N GLY A 184 -2.03 7.14 23.78
CA GLY A 184 -2.03 8.55 23.36
C GLY A 184 -0.72 9.05 22.77
N ASN A 185 0.33 8.24 22.69
CA ASN A 185 1.58 8.60 22.07
C ASN A 185 1.42 8.85 20.57
N VAL A 186 2.05 9.91 20.05
CA VAL A 186 1.92 10.36 18.67
C VAL A 186 3.25 10.22 17.94
N TYR A 187 3.20 9.61 16.76
CA TYR A 187 4.34 9.35 15.90
C TYR A 187 4.12 9.89 14.48
N PRO A 188 5.18 10.17 13.70
CA PRO A 188 5.06 10.74 12.36
C PRO A 188 4.59 9.75 11.28
N CYS A 189 4.70 8.43 11.54
CA CYS A 189 4.38 7.37 10.58
C CYS A 189 4.18 6.05 11.32
N ASP A 190 3.27 5.21 10.83
CA ASP A 190 2.96 3.87 11.35
C ASP A 190 4.17 2.91 11.35
N PHE A 191 5.09 3.06 10.38
CA PHE A 191 6.34 2.30 10.38
C PHE A 191 7.38 2.80 11.38
N TYR A 192 7.18 3.93 12.02
CA TYR A 192 8.13 4.59 12.91
C TYR A 192 7.50 4.92 14.27
N CYS A 193 6.63 4.02 14.78
CA CYS A 193 6.19 4.02 16.17
C CYS A 193 7.32 3.51 17.07
N LEU A 194 8.41 4.29 17.14
CA LEU A 194 9.63 4.02 17.90
C LEU A 194 9.89 5.19 18.85
N ASP A 195 10.44 4.92 20.03
CA ASP A 195 10.67 5.94 21.07
C ASP A 195 11.47 7.13 20.56
N GLU A 196 12.43 6.89 19.67
CA GLU A 196 13.24 7.94 19.04
C GLU A 196 12.40 8.92 18.20
N TRP A 197 11.25 8.45 17.67
CA TRP A 197 10.34 9.25 16.82
C TRP A 197 9.08 9.69 17.56
N LEU A 198 8.97 9.49 18.86
CA LEU A 198 7.85 10.00 19.66
C LEU A 198 7.80 11.55 19.55
N LEU A 199 6.70 12.05 19.02
CA LEU A 199 6.46 13.50 18.84
C LEU A 199 5.88 14.15 20.10
N GLY A 200 5.07 13.40 20.85
CA GLY A 200 4.39 13.86 22.05
C GLY A 200 3.22 12.92 22.38
N ASN A 201 2.31 13.38 23.25
CA ASN A 201 1.12 12.63 23.63
C ASN A 201 -0.15 13.49 23.46
N ILE A 202 -1.16 12.97 22.78
CA ILE A 202 -2.38 13.72 22.44
C ILE A 202 -3.19 14.14 23.65
N ASN A 203 -2.96 13.51 24.83
CA ASN A 203 -3.65 13.88 26.08
C ASN A 203 -3.00 15.06 26.80
N SER A 204 -1.75 15.42 26.49
CA SER A 204 -0.98 16.46 27.19
C SER A 204 -0.41 17.53 26.27
N ASP A 205 -0.23 17.24 24.99
CA ASP A 205 0.48 18.12 24.06
C ASP A 205 -0.45 18.59 22.93
N GLU A 206 -0.24 19.82 22.48
CA GLU A 206 -0.98 20.37 21.34
C GLU A 206 -0.47 19.78 20.03
N LEU A 207 -1.39 19.36 19.15
CA LEU A 207 -1.08 18.75 17.85
C LEU A 207 -0.22 19.69 16.98
N GLU A 208 -0.49 20.99 17.03
CA GLU A 208 0.28 21.99 16.29
C GLU A 208 1.73 22.07 16.78
N ALA A 209 1.98 21.99 18.09
CA ALA A 209 3.32 21.96 18.66
C ALA A 209 4.08 20.69 18.24
N MET A 210 3.42 19.53 18.23
CA MET A 210 4.00 18.28 17.73
C MET A 210 4.36 18.37 16.24
N THR A 211 3.47 18.93 15.41
CA THR A 211 3.68 19.12 13.97
C THR A 211 4.89 20.01 13.68
N ASN A 212 5.03 21.09 14.43
CA ASN A 212 6.08 22.09 14.23
C ASN A 212 7.38 21.77 15.00
N SER A 213 7.45 20.61 15.65
CA SER A 213 8.62 20.22 16.41
C SER A 213 9.84 19.97 15.51
N LYS A 214 11.04 20.20 16.09
CA LYS A 214 12.29 19.86 15.41
C LYS A 214 12.33 18.38 15.00
N LYS A 215 11.82 17.48 15.84
CA LYS A 215 11.79 16.03 15.58
C LYS A 215 10.91 15.71 14.37
N ALA A 216 9.74 16.32 14.23
CA ALA A 216 8.87 16.16 13.08
C ALA A 216 9.57 16.65 11.79
N ALA A 217 10.23 17.80 11.84
CA ALA A 217 11.00 18.31 10.70
C ALA A 217 12.21 17.41 10.36
N ASP A 218 12.90 16.88 11.36
CA ASP A 218 14.03 15.97 11.19
C ASP A 218 13.59 14.67 10.52
N PHE A 219 12.43 14.11 10.89
CA PHE A 219 11.86 12.92 10.26
C PHE A 219 11.70 13.07 8.74
N ILE A 220 11.15 14.22 8.30
CA ILE A 220 11.00 14.51 6.87
C ILE A 220 12.39 14.72 6.23
N ARG A 221 13.26 15.52 6.86
CA ARG A 221 14.59 15.82 6.32
C ARG A 221 15.44 14.57 6.09
N GLU A 222 15.40 13.61 7.01
CA GLU A 222 16.10 12.34 6.87
C GLU A 222 15.56 11.45 5.75
N SER A 223 14.36 11.70 5.27
CA SER A 223 13.79 10.97 4.15
C SER A 223 14.20 11.50 2.77
N LEU A 224 14.75 12.72 2.71
CA LEU A 224 15.08 13.38 1.43
C LEU A 224 16.31 12.81 0.71
N PRO A 225 17.40 12.40 1.41
CA PRO A 225 18.56 11.86 0.72
C PRO A 225 18.26 10.57 -0.03
N VAL A 226 18.71 10.51 -1.27
CA VAL A 226 18.66 9.30 -2.10
C VAL A 226 20.08 8.90 -2.50
N ASP A 227 20.26 7.63 -2.83
CA ASP A 227 21.53 7.12 -3.33
C ASP A 227 22.05 7.99 -4.48
N PRO A 228 23.33 8.40 -4.50
CA PRO A 228 23.93 9.18 -5.61
C PRO A 228 23.68 8.60 -7.00
N LYS A 229 23.60 7.26 -7.13
CA LYS A 229 23.25 6.59 -8.40
C LYS A 229 21.89 7.01 -8.96
N CYS A 230 20.99 7.50 -8.11
CA CYS A 230 19.65 7.94 -8.52
C CYS A 230 19.68 9.26 -9.29
N LYS A 231 20.68 10.13 -9.06
CA LYS A 231 20.77 11.46 -9.71
C LYS A 231 20.88 11.39 -11.23
N ALA A 232 21.56 10.36 -11.75
CA ALA A 232 21.73 10.13 -13.19
C ALA A 232 20.77 9.07 -13.75
N CYS A 233 19.87 8.52 -12.93
CA CYS A 233 19.01 7.43 -13.34
C CYS A 233 17.81 7.96 -14.16
N ARG A 234 17.66 7.49 -15.40
CA ARG A 234 16.53 7.86 -16.28
C ARG A 234 15.15 7.53 -15.72
N TYR A 235 15.05 6.60 -14.78
CA TYR A 235 13.79 6.17 -14.16
C TYR A 235 13.47 6.92 -12.86
N TYR A 236 14.37 7.79 -12.41
CA TYR A 236 14.18 8.52 -11.14
C TYR A 236 12.84 9.30 -11.08
N PRO A 237 12.34 9.94 -12.16
CA PRO A 237 11.06 10.66 -12.12
C PRO A 237 9.88 9.80 -11.67
N LEU A 238 9.89 8.49 -11.94
CA LEU A 238 8.85 7.54 -11.53
C LEU A 238 9.25 6.71 -10.30
N CYS A 239 10.51 6.26 -10.23
CA CYS A 239 11.01 5.44 -9.14
C CYS A 239 11.24 6.22 -7.84
N ARG A 240 11.70 7.47 -7.95
CA ARG A 240 12.04 8.37 -6.83
C ARG A 240 12.90 7.72 -5.75
N GLY A 241 13.89 6.92 -6.17
CA GLY A 241 14.84 6.29 -5.26
C GLY A 241 14.29 5.09 -4.49
N GLY A 242 13.21 4.45 -4.98
CA GLY A 242 12.60 3.28 -4.33
C GLY A 242 11.46 3.61 -3.37
N GLY A 243 10.97 4.86 -3.40
CA GLY A 243 9.78 5.25 -2.67
C GLY A 243 10.05 5.78 -1.25
N CYS A 244 9.35 5.28 -0.24
CA CYS A 244 9.40 5.84 1.10
C CYS A 244 10.67 5.44 1.88
N LYS A 245 11.01 6.23 2.92
CA LYS A 245 12.17 6.01 3.81
C LYS A 245 12.21 4.55 4.32
N ARG A 246 11.07 4.01 4.77
CA ARG A 246 11.01 2.66 5.33
C ARG A 246 11.33 1.57 4.29
N SER A 247 10.74 1.67 3.10
CA SER A 247 11.00 0.71 2.02
C SER A 247 12.46 0.72 1.56
N ARG A 248 13.09 1.91 1.53
CA ARG A 248 14.52 2.06 1.17
C ARG A 248 15.46 1.51 2.23
N ALA A 249 15.07 1.60 3.51
CA ALA A 249 15.87 1.09 4.62
C ALA A 249 15.81 -0.45 4.75
N ASP A 250 14.80 -1.09 4.16
CA ASP A 250 14.58 -2.52 4.24
C ASP A 250 15.44 -3.28 3.22
N ARG A 251 15.10 -3.17 1.95
CA ARG A 251 15.79 -3.84 0.83
C ARG A 251 15.96 -2.91 -0.36
N ASP A 252 17.11 -3.00 -1.02
CA ASP A 252 17.34 -2.28 -2.26
C ASP A 252 16.69 -3.03 -3.44
N TYR A 253 15.49 -2.62 -3.83
CA TYR A 253 14.80 -3.12 -5.03
C TYR A 253 15.14 -2.34 -6.30
N CYS A 254 16.29 -1.65 -6.35
CA CYS A 254 16.69 -0.83 -7.51
C CYS A 254 16.71 -1.62 -8.81
N GLU A 255 17.28 -2.84 -8.79
CA GLU A 255 17.36 -3.67 -10.01
C GLU A 255 15.98 -4.16 -10.46
N ALA A 256 15.07 -4.47 -9.53
CA ALA A 256 13.68 -4.80 -9.86
C ALA A 256 12.97 -3.63 -10.55
N TYR A 257 13.09 -2.42 -10.02
CA TYR A 257 12.52 -1.22 -10.64
C TYR A 257 13.11 -0.92 -11.99
N LYS A 258 14.42 -1.06 -12.17
CA LYS A 258 15.09 -0.87 -13.48
C LYS A 258 14.58 -1.88 -14.52
N LYS A 259 14.48 -3.17 -14.16
CA LYS A 259 13.91 -4.21 -15.02
C LYS A 259 12.47 -3.88 -15.41
N PHE A 260 11.64 -3.51 -14.41
CA PHE A 260 10.26 -3.15 -14.65
C PHE A 260 10.12 -1.94 -15.59
N PHE A 261 10.73 -0.81 -15.27
CA PHE A 261 10.59 0.38 -16.11
C PHE A 261 11.22 0.21 -17.49
N SER A 262 12.33 -0.53 -17.63
CA SER A 262 12.91 -0.79 -18.96
C SER A 262 11.96 -1.59 -19.85
N SER A 263 11.21 -2.54 -19.28
CA SER A 263 10.30 -3.41 -20.02
C SER A 263 8.92 -2.77 -20.24
N CYS A 264 8.41 -2.04 -19.25
CA CYS A 264 7.01 -1.63 -19.22
C CYS A 264 6.79 -0.14 -19.54
N LEU A 265 7.82 0.71 -19.51
CA LEU A 265 7.65 2.16 -19.74
C LEU A 265 6.95 2.48 -21.08
N PRO A 266 7.18 1.77 -22.20
CA PRO A 266 6.41 2.01 -23.43
C PRO A 266 4.90 1.82 -23.28
N LEU A 267 4.46 0.94 -22.38
CA LEU A 267 3.04 0.66 -22.16
C LEU A 267 2.31 1.80 -21.43
N PHE A 268 3.04 2.66 -20.70
CA PHE A 268 2.43 3.82 -20.03
C PHE A 268 1.79 4.81 -21.01
N ARG A 269 2.21 4.81 -22.29
CA ARG A 269 1.63 5.67 -23.33
C ARG A 269 0.14 5.44 -23.54
N VAL A 270 -0.34 4.21 -23.32
CA VAL A 270 -1.78 3.87 -23.41
C VAL A 270 -2.63 4.78 -22.52
N PHE A 271 -2.10 5.17 -21.36
CA PHE A 271 -2.82 6.03 -20.40
C PHE A 271 -2.65 7.53 -20.72
N ALA A 272 -1.54 7.92 -21.37
CA ALA A 272 -1.31 9.33 -21.75
C ALA A 272 -2.24 9.77 -22.86
N ASP A 273 -2.58 8.90 -23.80
CA ASP A 273 -3.46 9.21 -24.93
C ASP A 273 -4.90 9.52 -24.49
N GLU A 274 -5.34 8.96 -23.35
CA GLU A 274 -6.65 9.28 -22.78
C GLU A 274 -6.64 10.54 -21.91
N ALA A 275 -5.54 10.81 -21.21
CA ALA A 275 -5.43 12.02 -20.38
C ALA A 275 -5.46 13.32 -21.23
N ASN A 276 -5.24 13.20 -22.55
CA ASN A 276 -5.25 14.27 -23.52
C ASN A 276 -6.57 14.35 -24.33
N ARG A 277 -7.53 13.47 -24.08
CA ARG A 277 -8.90 13.50 -24.63
C ARG A 277 -9.86 14.15 -23.64
#